data_dc40def65a1469e4a94476750003e936
#
_entry.id   dc40def65a1469e4a94476750003e936
#
_cell.length_a   1.000
_cell.length_b   1.000
_cell.length_c   1.000
_cell.angle_alpha   90.00
_cell.angle_beta   90.00
_cell.angle_gamma   90.00
#
_symmetry.space_group_name_H-M   'P 1'
#
loop_
_entity.id
_entity.type
_entity.pdbx_description
1 polymer ?
#
loop_
_entity_poly.entity_id
_entity_poly.type
_entity_poly.pdbx_seq_one_letter_code
_entity_poly.pdbx_strand_id
1 'polypeptide(L)'
;MNTYFMFGKYSTESIKGISAERTKKANDIILKLGGKIVAQYALLGDKDLVFIVNLPGAEEVIQASINLHKLTGISFSSVPAITVEKFDKILT
;
A
#
# COMPACT_ATOMS: atom_id res chain seq x y z
N MET A 1 1.79 -15.68 1.33
CA MET A 1 1.41 -14.28 1.13
C MET A 1 2.26 -13.64 0.05
N ASN A 2 1.70 -12.66 -0.63
CA ASN A 2 2.40 -11.98 -1.71
C ASN A 2 2.73 -10.55 -1.29
N THR A 3 3.82 -10.04 -1.84
CA THR A 3 4.27 -8.66 -1.57
C THR A 3 3.71 -7.72 -2.63
N TYR A 4 3.19 -6.59 -2.19
CA TYR A 4 2.67 -5.54 -3.08
C TYR A 4 3.24 -4.19 -2.67
N PHE A 5 3.56 -3.38 -3.68
CA PHE A 5 3.91 -1.98 -3.49
C PHE A 5 2.67 -1.17 -3.84
N MET A 6 2.10 -0.53 -2.84
CA MET A 6 0.90 0.29 -3.00
C MET A 6 1.32 1.75 -3.01
N PHE A 7 1.40 2.32 -4.20
CA PHE A 7 1.80 3.72 -4.38
C PHE A 7 0.59 4.62 -4.23
N GLY A 8 0.71 5.63 -3.39
CA GLY A 8 -0.37 6.55 -3.09
C GLY A 8 -0.15 7.91 -3.71
N LYS A 9 -1.25 8.51 -4.17
CA LYS A 9 -1.28 9.87 -4.68
C LYS A 9 -2.30 10.67 -3.87
N TYR A 10 -1.84 11.76 -3.26
CA TYR A 10 -2.73 12.63 -2.48
C TYR A 10 -3.63 13.46 -3.40
N SER A 11 -4.88 13.64 -2.95
CA SER A 11 -5.73 14.71 -3.43
C SER A 11 -5.51 15.95 -2.54
N THR A 12 -6.05 17.09 -2.94
CA THR A 12 -5.99 18.30 -2.11
C THR A 12 -6.61 18.05 -0.75
N GLU A 13 -7.73 17.33 -0.71
CA GLU A 13 -8.40 17.03 0.56
C GLU A 13 -7.62 16.02 1.40
N SER A 14 -7.06 15.00 0.77
CA SER A 14 -6.35 13.95 1.51
C SER A 14 -5.06 14.46 2.16
N ILE A 15 -4.39 15.42 1.55
CA ILE A 15 -3.16 15.99 2.12
C ILE A 15 -3.46 16.76 3.41
N LYS A 16 -4.63 17.37 3.52
CA LYS A 16 -5.04 18.10 4.72
C LYS A 16 -5.29 17.19 5.91
N GLY A 17 -5.59 15.93 5.67
CA GLY A 17 -5.92 14.97 6.70
C GLY A 17 -4.74 14.14 7.20
N ILE A 18 -3.52 14.47 6.82
CA ILE A 18 -2.33 13.73 7.26
C ILE A 18 -2.21 13.79 8.78
N SER A 19 -2.13 12.61 9.40
CA SER A 19 -1.96 12.49 10.84
C SER A 19 -1.49 11.07 11.19
N ALA A 20 -0.86 10.94 12.35
CA ALA A 20 -0.45 9.63 12.86
C ALA A 20 -1.67 8.74 13.13
N GLU A 21 -2.77 9.32 13.55
CA GLU A 21 -4.01 8.57 13.80
C GLU A 21 -4.58 8.00 12.50
N ARG A 22 -4.58 8.79 11.42
CA ARG A 22 -5.04 8.30 10.12
C ARG A 22 -4.15 7.17 9.61
N THR A 23 -2.84 7.29 9.77
CA THR A 23 -1.90 6.23 9.40
C THR A 23 -2.19 4.94 10.16
N LYS A 24 -2.46 5.05 11.46
CA LYS A 24 -2.81 3.88 12.27
C LYS A 24 -4.08 3.20 11.77
N LYS A 25 -5.11 3.98 11.44
CA LYS A 25 -6.35 3.45 10.88
C LYS A 25 -6.13 2.80 9.51
N ALA A 26 -5.26 3.38 8.71
CA ALA A 26 -4.88 2.80 7.42
C ALA A 26 -4.18 1.46 7.60
N ASN A 27 -3.27 1.38 8.56
CA ASN A 27 -2.58 0.11 8.87
C ASN A 27 -3.56 -0.96 9.31
N ASP A 28 -4.57 -0.60 10.10
CA ASP A 28 -5.59 -1.54 10.56
C ASP A 28 -6.37 -2.16 9.39
N ILE A 29 -6.59 -1.42 8.32
CA ILE A 29 -7.25 -1.94 7.12
C ILE A 29 -6.44 -3.11 6.55
N ILE A 30 -5.13 -2.95 6.43
CA ILE A 30 -4.25 -4.01 5.92
C ILE A 30 -4.26 -5.21 6.86
N LEU A 31 -4.15 -4.98 8.16
CA LEU A 31 -4.14 -6.05 9.16
C LEU A 31 -5.44 -6.85 9.17
N LYS A 32 -6.58 -6.19 9.04
CA LYS A 32 -7.89 -6.86 9.03
C LYS A 32 -8.10 -7.72 7.80
N LEU A 33 -7.38 -7.45 6.73
CA LEU A 33 -7.43 -8.27 5.51
C LEU A 33 -6.45 -9.45 5.56
N GLY A 34 -5.85 -9.69 6.72
CA GLY A 34 -4.90 -10.78 6.91
C GLY A 34 -3.50 -10.43 6.44
N GLY A 35 -3.21 -9.15 6.28
CA GLY A 35 -1.93 -8.69 5.77
C GLY A 35 -0.97 -8.21 6.84
N LYS A 36 0.19 -7.76 6.38
CA LYS A 36 1.25 -7.17 7.20
C LYS A 36 1.78 -5.93 6.51
N ILE A 37 2.14 -4.94 7.31
CA ILE A 37 2.88 -3.77 6.82
C ILE A 37 4.36 -4.09 6.90
N VAL A 38 5.04 -4.10 5.77
CA VAL A 38 6.49 -4.32 5.73
C VAL A 38 7.22 -3.00 5.94
N ALA A 39 6.79 -1.96 5.24
CA ALA A 39 7.38 -0.63 5.34
C ALA A 39 6.44 0.41 4.74
N GLN A 40 6.63 1.66 5.14
CA GLN A 40 5.87 2.79 4.61
C GLN A 40 6.84 3.95 4.45
N TYR A 41 6.75 4.65 3.32
CA TYR A 41 7.61 5.80 3.04
C TYR A 41 6.81 6.93 2.43
N ALA A 42 7.11 8.17 2.84
CA ALA A 42 6.71 9.36 2.12
C ALA A 42 7.70 9.59 1.00
N LEU A 43 7.21 9.97 -0.16
CA LEU A 43 8.01 10.10 -1.36
C LEU A 43 7.98 11.52 -1.88
N LEU A 44 9.04 11.89 -2.59
CA LEU A 44 9.10 13.14 -3.33
C LEU A 44 9.23 12.77 -4.82
N GLY A 45 8.26 13.18 -5.61
CA GLY A 45 8.26 12.87 -7.04
C GLY A 45 6.85 12.65 -7.55
N ASP A 46 6.71 11.74 -8.50
CA ASP A 46 5.42 11.45 -9.13
C ASP A 46 4.39 10.85 -8.16
N LYS A 47 4.84 9.96 -7.29
CA LYS A 47 3.99 9.38 -6.24
C LYS A 47 4.32 10.04 -4.92
N ASP A 48 3.34 10.09 -4.02
CA ASP A 48 3.47 10.80 -2.74
C ASP A 48 3.83 9.89 -1.58
N LEU A 49 3.45 8.63 -1.65
CA LEU A 49 3.81 7.66 -0.63
C LEU A 49 3.80 6.25 -1.19
N VAL A 50 4.41 5.33 -0.44
CA VAL A 50 4.35 3.91 -0.76
C VAL A 50 4.14 3.11 0.52
N PHE A 51 3.19 2.16 0.45
CA PHE A 51 3.04 1.11 1.45
C PHE A 51 3.56 -0.17 0.83
N ILE A 52 4.53 -0.79 1.48
CA ILE A 52 5.01 -2.11 1.10
C ILE A 52 4.33 -3.08 2.04
N VAL A 53 3.51 -3.97 1.50
CA VAL A 53 2.65 -4.83 2.30
C VAL A 53 2.71 -6.28 1.82
N ASN A 54 2.42 -7.20 2.71
CA ASN A 54 2.11 -8.58 2.36
C ASN A 54 0.62 -8.79 2.52
N LEU A 55 -0.02 -9.32 1.50
CA LEU A 55 -1.45 -9.63 1.50
C LEU A 55 -1.67 -11.00 0.86
N PRO A 56 -2.79 -11.67 1.19
CA PRO A 56 -3.05 -13.01 0.66
C PRO A 56 -3.11 -13.06 -0.87
N GLY A 57 -3.73 -12.08 -1.52
CA GLY A 57 -3.85 -12.09 -2.96
C GLY A 57 -4.47 -10.83 -3.51
N ALA A 58 -4.78 -10.85 -4.81
CA ALA A 58 -5.28 -9.69 -5.53
C ALA A 58 -6.60 -9.16 -4.99
N GLU A 59 -7.49 -10.03 -4.54
CA GLU A 59 -8.78 -9.61 -3.99
C GLU A 59 -8.60 -8.71 -2.77
N GLU A 60 -7.69 -9.08 -1.86
CA GLU A 60 -7.39 -8.30 -0.67
C GLU A 60 -6.72 -6.97 -1.01
N VAL A 61 -5.87 -6.96 -2.04
CA VAL A 61 -5.22 -5.73 -2.50
C VAL A 61 -6.25 -4.74 -3.04
N ILE A 62 -7.18 -5.22 -3.84
CA ILE A 62 -8.26 -4.38 -4.39
C ILE A 62 -9.11 -3.85 -3.25
N GLN A 63 -9.49 -4.71 -2.31
CA GLN A 63 -10.29 -4.34 -1.15
C GLN A 63 -9.57 -3.30 -0.28
N ALA A 64 -8.26 -3.51 -0.05
CA ALA A 64 -7.43 -2.57 0.69
C ALA A 64 -7.37 -1.21 0.01
N SER A 65 -7.14 -1.19 -1.31
CA SER A 65 -7.10 0.05 -2.10
C SER A 65 -8.38 0.86 -1.96
N ILE A 66 -9.51 0.20 -2.10
CA ILE A 66 -10.82 0.86 -2.01
C ILE A 66 -11.07 1.37 -0.60
N ASN A 67 -10.80 0.55 0.41
CA ASN A 67 -11.03 0.92 1.80
C ASN A 67 -10.09 2.05 2.25
N LEU A 68 -8.84 2.02 1.81
CA LEU A 68 -7.90 3.10 2.07
C LEU A 68 -8.34 4.40 1.42
N HIS A 69 -8.85 4.32 0.19
CA HIS A 69 -9.36 5.50 -0.51
C HIS A 69 -10.56 6.10 0.23
N LYS A 70 -11.48 5.25 0.67
CA LYS A 70 -12.65 5.71 1.44
C LYS A 70 -12.25 6.39 2.76
N LEU A 71 -11.23 5.86 3.42
CA LEU A 71 -10.76 6.42 4.69
C LEU A 71 -10.00 7.73 4.49
N THR A 72 -9.16 7.81 3.47
CA THR A 72 -8.15 8.86 3.36
C THR A 72 -8.33 9.82 2.19
N GLY A 73 -9.04 9.40 1.14
CA GLY A 73 -9.09 10.14 -0.13
C GLY A 73 -7.83 9.95 -0.98
N ILE A 74 -6.90 9.12 -0.55
CA ILE A 74 -5.67 8.84 -1.30
C ILE A 74 -5.98 7.78 -2.35
N SER A 75 -5.51 8.01 -3.59
CA SER A 75 -5.64 7.03 -4.67
C SER A 75 -4.41 6.13 -4.68
N PHE A 76 -4.62 4.82 -4.67
CA PHE A 76 -3.54 3.84 -4.65
C PHE A 76 -3.44 3.09 -5.98
N SER A 77 -2.18 2.93 -6.44
CA SER A 77 -1.81 2.05 -7.54
C SER A 77 -0.97 0.93 -6.95
N SER A 78 -1.39 -0.30 -7.13
CA SER A 78 -0.74 -1.44 -6.47
C SER A 78 -0.12 -2.36 -7.50
N VAL A 79 1.13 -2.75 -7.25
CA VAL A 79 1.85 -3.67 -8.13
C VAL A 79 2.38 -4.84 -7.33
N PRO A 80 2.29 -6.07 -7.86
CA PRO A 80 2.94 -7.21 -7.21
C PRO A 80 4.45 -7.08 -7.34
N ALA A 81 5.16 -7.55 -6.32
CA ALA A 81 6.61 -7.46 -6.30
C ALA A 81 7.22 -8.75 -5.76
N ILE A 82 8.36 -9.11 -6.31
CA ILE A 82 9.21 -10.16 -5.77
C ILE A 82 10.61 -9.60 -5.66
N THR A 83 11.44 -10.20 -4.82
CA THR A 83 12.83 -9.76 -4.70
C THR A 83 13.58 -10.04 -6.00
N VAL A 84 14.62 -9.25 -6.27
CA VAL A 84 15.48 -9.49 -7.43
C VAL A 84 16.13 -10.86 -7.35
N GLU A 85 16.50 -11.30 -6.14
CA GLU A 85 17.06 -12.64 -5.93
C GLU A 85 16.07 -13.73 -6.42
N LYS A 86 14.80 -13.61 -6.06
CA LYS A 86 13.80 -14.57 -6.47
C LYS A 86 13.54 -14.49 -7.97
N PHE A 87 13.52 -13.29 -8.51
CA PHE A 87 13.37 -13.04 -9.94
C PHE A 87 14.50 -13.72 -10.74
N ASP A 88 15.74 -13.57 -10.28
CA ASP A 88 16.88 -14.21 -10.91
C ASP A 88 16.74 -15.73 -10.91
N LYS A 89 16.25 -16.31 -9.83
CA LYS A 89 16.08 -17.77 -9.70
C LYS A 89 15.04 -18.32 -10.66
N ILE A 90 13.93 -17.62 -10.84
CA ILE A 90 12.87 -18.13 -11.72
C ILE A 90 13.20 -17.97 -13.20
N LEU A 91 14.17 -17.14 -13.54
CA LEU A 91 14.57 -16.92 -14.94
C LEU A 91 15.83 -17.69 -15.35
N THR A 92 16.46 -18.36 -14.42
CA THR A 92 17.65 -19.18 -14.70
C THR A 92 17.34 -20.65 -14.47
#